data_4684bf3db3e0bcdf99f03cabfede5d9b
#
_entry.id   4684bf3db3e0bcdf99f03cabfede5d9b
#
_cell.length_a   1.000
_cell.length_b   1.000
_cell.length_c   1.000
_cell.angle_alpha   90.00
_cell.angle_beta   90.00
_cell.angle_gamma   90.00
#
_symmetry.space_group_name_H-M   'P 1'
#
loop_
_entity.id
_entity.type
_entity.pdbx_description
1 polymer ?
#
loop_
_entity_poly.entity_id
_entity_poly.type
_entity_poly.pdbx_seq_one_letter_code
_entity_poly.pdbx_strand_id
1 'polypeptide(L)'
;NIARNAALMSVLPHSTCAQTVNRLCGSSMSALHTAASAIQSDNGDQFIVGGVEHMGHVGMTYGIDPNPKASKHIAKAAWMMGVTAEVLSKMHGISRERQDAFAVRSHRLAEQARINGGFDNEIVAIEGHNSDGFKILIEQDETIRPDTSLEGLAQLRPVFDPAVSYTHLT
;
A
#
# COMPACT_ATOMS: atom_id res chain seq x y z
N ASN A 1 8.82 16.55 -6.87
CA ASN A 1 7.40 16.88 -6.69
C ASN A 1 6.57 16.16 -7.75
N ILE A 2 6.16 14.92 -7.44
CA ILE A 2 5.42 14.06 -8.39
C ILE A 2 4.05 14.67 -8.75
N ALA A 3 3.35 15.27 -7.79
CA ALA A 3 2.05 15.89 -8.05
C ALA A 3 2.16 17.02 -9.10
N ARG A 4 3.22 17.83 -9.05
CA ARG A 4 3.43 18.87 -10.07
C ARG A 4 3.74 18.28 -11.44
N ASN A 5 4.56 17.24 -11.49
CA ASN A 5 4.86 16.55 -12.75
C ASN A 5 3.58 15.96 -13.36
N ALA A 6 2.75 15.30 -12.55
CA ALA A 6 1.48 14.74 -12.99
C ALA A 6 0.53 15.84 -13.51
N ALA A 7 0.42 16.97 -12.81
CA ALA A 7 -0.41 18.09 -13.24
C ALA A 7 0.06 18.66 -14.60
N LEU A 8 1.37 18.83 -14.81
CA LEU A 8 1.93 19.35 -16.07
C LEU A 8 1.76 18.38 -17.25
N MET A 9 1.70 17.07 -16.98
CA MET A 9 1.50 16.03 -18.01
C MET A 9 0.02 15.73 -18.27
N SER A 10 -0.88 16.31 -17.50
CA SER A 10 -2.33 16.11 -17.63
C SER A 10 -2.97 17.21 -18.49
N VAL A 11 -4.30 17.16 -18.60
CA VAL A 11 -5.12 18.20 -19.26
C VAL A 11 -5.36 19.42 -18.38
N LEU A 12 -4.82 19.47 -17.17
CA LEU A 12 -4.99 20.61 -16.27
C LEU A 12 -4.24 21.84 -16.76
N PRO A 13 -4.76 23.05 -16.48
CA PRO A 13 -4.05 24.29 -16.79
C PRO A 13 -2.66 24.33 -16.12
N HIS A 14 -1.66 24.87 -16.80
CA HIS A 14 -0.30 25.00 -16.24
C HIS A 14 -0.24 25.89 -14.99
N SER A 15 -1.25 26.73 -14.78
CA SER A 15 -1.43 27.54 -13.57
C SER A 15 -1.88 26.74 -12.34
N THR A 16 -2.30 25.47 -12.53
CA THR A 16 -2.71 24.61 -11.41
C THR A 16 -1.53 24.35 -10.49
N CYS A 17 -1.65 24.80 -9.26
CA CYS A 17 -0.65 24.53 -8.23
C CYS A 17 -0.70 23.07 -7.80
N ALA A 18 0.44 22.51 -7.37
CA ALA A 18 0.48 21.15 -6.90
C ALA A 18 1.51 20.97 -5.76
N GLN A 19 1.15 20.16 -4.79
CA GLN A 19 1.94 19.84 -3.62
C GLN A 19 2.05 18.32 -3.48
N THR A 20 3.23 17.84 -3.14
CA THR A 20 3.44 16.44 -2.77
C THR A 20 3.66 16.34 -1.26
N VAL A 21 2.97 15.43 -0.63
CA VAL A 21 3.12 15.12 0.80
C VAL A 21 3.64 13.69 0.95
N ASN A 22 4.47 13.47 1.95
CA ASN A 22 4.91 12.13 2.33
C ASN A 22 4.67 11.92 3.83
N ARG A 23 3.79 10.98 4.13
CA ARG A 23 3.48 10.47 5.46
C ARG A 23 3.41 8.94 5.40
N LEU A 24 4.29 8.33 4.63
CA LEU A 24 4.33 6.89 4.38
C LEU A 24 2.94 6.37 3.95
N CYS A 25 2.47 5.27 4.53
CA CYS A 25 1.16 4.67 4.20
C CYS A 25 -0.03 5.63 4.41
N GLY A 26 0.11 6.68 5.21
CA GLY A 26 -0.90 7.71 5.45
C GLY A 26 -0.86 8.92 4.51
N SER A 27 -0.04 8.89 3.44
CA SER A 27 0.18 10.06 2.57
C SER A 27 -1.09 10.54 1.88
N SER A 28 -1.86 9.65 1.26
CA SER A 28 -3.10 10.01 0.57
C SER A 28 -4.15 10.59 1.53
N MET A 29 -4.30 10.02 2.73
CA MET A 29 -5.17 10.57 3.76
C MET A 29 -4.69 11.95 4.24
N SER A 30 -3.37 12.13 4.39
CA SER A 30 -2.79 13.43 4.73
C SER A 30 -3.04 14.48 3.65
N ALA A 31 -2.93 14.11 2.38
CA ALA A 31 -3.25 14.99 1.26
C ALA A 31 -4.73 15.39 1.28
N LEU A 32 -5.64 14.44 1.52
CA LEU A 32 -7.08 14.70 1.66
C LEU A 32 -7.38 15.68 2.80
N HIS A 33 -6.79 15.45 3.99
CA HIS A 33 -6.98 16.35 5.12
C HIS A 33 -6.44 17.76 4.85
N THR A 34 -5.30 17.87 4.15
CA THR A 34 -4.72 19.15 3.76
C THR A 34 -5.68 19.90 2.81
N ALA A 35 -6.21 19.23 1.80
CA ALA A 35 -7.17 19.80 0.87
C ALA A 35 -8.46 20.25 1.57
N ALA A 36 -9.02 19.40 2.43
CA ALA A 36 -10.23 19.73 3.19
C ALA A 36 -10.01 20.97 4.10
N SER A 37 -8.86 21.04 4.79
CA SER A 37 -8.51 22.17 5.63
C SER A 37 -8.31 23.44 4.80
N ALA A 38 -7.74 23.36 3.60
CA ALA A 38 -7.58 24.51 2.71
C ALA A 38 -8.93 25.06 2.27
N ILE A 39 -9.88 24.20 1.89
CA ILE A 39 -11.27 24.62 1.55
C ILE A 39 -11.93 25.28 2.76
N GLN A 40 -11.84 24.69 3.94
CA GLN A 40 -12.44 25.26 5.17
C GLN A 40 -11.86 26.63 5.56
N SER A 41 -10.64 26.91 5.11
CA SER A 41 -9.93 28.16 5.39
C SER A 41 -9.96 29.16 4.23
N ASP A 42 -10.84 28.96 3.25
CA ASP A 42 -10.97 29.79 2.04
C ASP A 42 -9.66 29.92 1.22
N ASN A 43 -8.80 28.91 1.25
CA ASN A 43 -7.55 28.85 0.50
C ASN A 43 -7.66 28.04 -0.80
N GLY A 44 -8.86 27.97 -1.37
CA GLY A 44 -9.20 27.32 -2.61
C GLY A 44 -10.50 26.53 -2.51
N ASP A 45 -11.15 26.33 -3.65
CA ASP A 45 -12.49 25.74 -3.73
C ASP A 45 -12.48 24.28 -4.22
N GLN A 46 -11.45 23.90 -4.97
CA GLN A 46 -11.37 22.58 -5.61
C GLN A 46 -9.94 22.00 -5.52
N PHE A 47 -9.87 20.75 -5.14
CA PHE A 47 -8.60 20.01 -5.07
C PHE A 47 -8.77 18.61 -5.68
N ILE A 48 -7.76 18.19 -6.41
CA ILE A 48 -7.59 16.78 -6.83
C ILE A 48 -6.58 16.15 -5.89
N VAL A 49 -6.96 15.06 -5.25
CA VAL A 49 -6.13 14.33 -4.30
C VAL A 49 -5.91 12.92 -4.82
N GLY A 50 -4.67 12.45 -4.76
CA GLY A 50 -4.32 11.10 -5.17
C GLY A 50 -3.12 10.57 -4.39
N GLY A 51 -2.80 9.32 -4.60
CA GLY A 51 -1.61 8.70 -4.06
C GLY A 51 -0.99 7.75 -5.07
N VAL A 52 0.31 7.55 -4.96
CA VAL A 52 1.08 6.64 -5.80
C VAL A 52 2.20 6.01 -4.99
N GLU A 53 2.45 4.75 -5.25
CA GLU A 53 3.62 4.02 -4.75
C GLU A 53 4.19 3.16 -5.87
N HIS A 54 5.51 3.10 -5.96
CA HIS A 54 6.20 2.31 -6.96
C HIS A 54 7.26 1.42 -6.30
N MET A 55 6.82 0.37 -5.65
CA MET A 55 7.69 -0.52 -4.87
C MET A 55 8.72 -1.28 -5.72
N GLY A 56 8.44 -1.51 -6.97
CA GLY A 56 9.39 -2.14 -7.92
C GLY A 56 10.56 -1.24 -8.30
N HIS A 57 10.39 0.08 -8.22
CA HIS A 57 11.43 1.07 -8.57
C HIS A 57 12.09 1.68 -7.32
N VAL A 58 11.31 1.89 -6.27
CA VAL A 58 11.78 2.47 -5.01
C VAL A 58 11.69 1.42 -3.91
N GLY A 59 12.83 0.92 -3.47
CA GLY A 59 12.91 -0.08 -2.39
C GLY A 59 12.29 0.44 -1.10
N MET A 60 11.66 -0.44 -0.33
CA MET A 60 10.93 -0.11 0.91
C MET A 60 11.79 0.64 1.95
N THR A 61 13.10 0.41 1.95
CA THR A 61 14.05 1.06 2.88
C THR A 61 14.77 2.26 2.27
N TYR A 62 14.43 2.63 1.04
CA TYR A 62 15.07 3.75 0.36
C TYR A 62 14.79 5.08 1.09
N GLY A 63 15.84 5.81 1.39
CA GLY A 63 15.73 7.10 2.09
C GLY A 63 15.40 7.00 3.58
N ILE A 64 15.41 5.82 4.18
CA ILE A 64 15.28 5.66 5.63
C ILE A 64 16.62 6.00 6.29
N ASP A 65 16.64 7.09 7.05
CA ASP A 65 17.79 7.54 7.83
C ASP A 65 17.33 7.90 9.26
N PRO A 66 17.09 6.89 10.11
CA PRO A 66 16.60 7.13 11.46
C PRO A 66 17.71 7.74 12.35
N ASN A 67 17.34 8.74 13.14
CA ASN A 67 18.24 9.29 14.11
C ASN A 67 18.67 8.18 15.12
N PRO A 68 20.00 7.92 15.29
CA PRO A 68 20.47 6.85 16.19
C PRO A 68 19.97 7.00 17.63
N LYS A 69 19.69 8.22 18.08
CA LYS A 69 19.18 8.49 19.43
C LYS A 69 17.69 8.12 19.59
N ALA A 70 16.96 7.92 18.50
CA ALA A 70 15.55 7.54 18.55
C ALA A 70 15.33 6.22 19.31
N SER A 71 16.31 5.31 19.27
CA SER A 71 16.27 4.04 20.00
C SER A 71 16.15 4.19 21.52
N LYS A 72 16.46 5.37 22.09
CA LYS A 72 16.28 5.68 23.51
C LYS A 72 14.81 5.95 23.88
N HIS A 73 13.98 6.26 22.89
CA HIS A 73 12.59 6.68 23.06
C HIS A 73 11.59 5.70 22.48
N ILE A 74 12.00 4.96 21.46
CA ILE A 74 11.14 4.04 20.69
C ILE A 74 11.85 2.70 20.56
N ALA A 75 11.15 1.61 20.85
CA ALA A 75 11.67 0.27 20.62
C ALA A 75 11.94 0.07 19.13
N LYS A 76 13.08 -0.53 18.79
CA LYS A 76 13.46 -0.80 17.38
C LYS A 76 12.39 -1.61 16.65
N ALA A 77 11.70 -2.49 17.34
CA ALA A 77 10.57 -3.28 16.82
C ALA A 77 9.41 -2.41 16.29
N ALA A 78 9.18 -1.23 16.88
CA ALA A 78 8.10 -0.34 16.44
C ALA A 78 8.34 0.30 15.05
N TRP A 79 9.56 0.22 14.52
CA TRP A 79 9.91 0.68 13.16
C TRP A 79 9.69 -0.39 12.09
N MET A 80 9.48 -1.64 12.52
CA MET A 80 9.28 -2.78 11.63
C MET A 80 7.83 -3.27 11.75
N MET A 81 6.99 -2.95 10.77
CA MET A 81 5.55 -3.24 10.80
C MET A 81 5.26 -4.73 10.99
N GLY A 82 6.06 -5.63 10.38
CA GLY A 82 5.92 -7.07 10.58
C GLY A 82 6.15 -7.49 12.03
N VAL A 83 7.17 -6.94 12.69
CA VAL A 83 7.40 -7.20 14.12
C VAL A 83 6.27 -6.64 14.98
N THR A 84 5.73 -5.48 14.63
CA THR A 84 4.56 -4.92 15.31
C THR A 84 3.35 -5.86 15.17
N ALA A 85 3.11 -6.41 13.99
CA ALA A 85 2.03 -7.37 13.75
C ALA A 85 2.22 -8.64 14.58
N GLU A 86 3.44 -9.16 14.70
CA GLU A 86 3.75 -10.33 15.54
C GLU A 86 3.48 -10.06 17.03
N VAL A 87 3.84 -8.88 17.52
CA VAL A 87 3.53 -8.47 18.89
C VAL A 87 2.02 -8.44 19.12
N LEU A 88 1.26 -7.85 18.21
CA LEU A 88 -0.21 -7.82 18.30
C LEU A 88 -0.81 -9.23 18.23
N SER A 89 -0.29 -10.08 17.35
CA SER A 89 -0.70 -11.48 17.26
C SER A 89 -0.56 -12.21 18.60
N LYS A 90 0.58 -12.06 19.27
CA LYS A 90 0.83 -12.63 20.59
C LYS A 90 -0.08 -12.03 21.67
N MET A 91 -0.22 -10.71 21.69
CA MET A 91 -1.06 -10.00 22.67
C MET A 91 -2.52 -10.41 22.61
N HIS A 92 -3.03 -10.69 21.41
CA HIS A 92 -4.44 -11.02 21.18
C HIS A 92 -4.69 -12.51 20.91
N GLY A 93 -3.68 -13.36 21.04
CA GLY A 93 -3.80 -14.80 20.84
C GLY A 93 -4.28 -15.17 19.43
N ILE A 94 -3.79 -14.47 18.39
CA ILE A 94 -4.17 -14.73 17.00
C ILE A 94 -3.25 -15.84 16.46
N SER A 95 -3.81 -17.04 16.24
CA SER A 95 -3.06 -18.16 15.72
C SER A 95 -2.76 -18.04 14.24
N ARG A 96 -1.80 -18.82 13.75
CA ARG A 96 -1.44 -18.92 12.32
C ARG A 96 -2.64 -19.35 11.47
N GLU A 97 -3.42 -20.29 11.92
CA GLU A 97 -4.59 -20.80 11.20
C GLU A 97 -5.66 -19.70 11.03
N ARG A 98 -5.84 -18.85 12.04
CA ARG A 98 -6.76 -17.70 11.94
C ARG A 98 -6.25 -16.67 10.94
N GLN A 99 -4.94 -16.42 10.89
CA GLN A 99 -4.31 -15.52 9.91
C GLN A 99 -4.49 -16.06 8.50
N ASP A 100 -4.20 -17.34 8.28
CA ASP A 100 -4.33 -18.00 6.99
C ASP A 100 -5.79 -18.04 6.51
N ALA A 101 -6.74 -18.34 7.40
CA ALA A 101 -8.18 -18.30 7.08
C ALA A 101 -8.63 -16.89 6.65
N PHE A 102 -8.11 -15.85 7.31
CA PHE A 102 -8.40 -14.47 6.93
C PHE A 102 -7.81 -14.15 5.54
N ALA A 103 -6.58 -14.57 5.25
CA ALA A 103 -5.94 -14.35 3.97
C ALA A 103 -6.69 -15.04 2.81
N VAL A 104 -7.07 -16.31 2.97
CA VAL A 104 -7.90 -17.04 1.99
C VAL A 104 -9.22 -16.31 1.74
N ARG A 105 -9.90 -15.89 2.81
CA ARG A 105 -11.15 -15.13 2.69
C ARG A 105 -10.93 -13.82 1.93
N SER A 106 -9.84 -13.09 2.21
CA SER A 106 -9.52 -11.82 1.59
C SER A 106 -9.32 -11.98 0.07
N HIS A 107 -8.47 -12.91 -0.35
CA HIS A 107 -8.26 -13.20 -1.76
C HIS A 107 -9.55 -13.63 -2.48
N ARG A 108 -10.33 -14.51 -1.84
CA ARG A 108 -11.61 -14.97 -2.40
C ARG A 108 -12.60 -13.83 -2.62
N LEU A 109 -12.72 -12.91 -1.66
CA LEU A 109 -13.64 -11.77 -1.78
C LEU A 109 -13.16 -10.77 -2.84
N ALA A 110 -11.87 -10.51 -2.91
CA ALA A 110 -11.28 -9.64 -3.94
C ALA A 110 -11.49 -10.23 -5.34
N GLU A 111 -11.23 -11.53 -5.53
CA GLU A 111 -11.48 -12.21 -6.80
C GLU A 111 -12.96 -12.21 -7.19
N GLN A 112 -13.84 -12.43 -6.23
CA GLN A 112 -15.29 -12.38 -6.46
C GLN A 112 -15.75 -10.99 -6.87
N ALA A 113 -15.21 -9.93 -6.24
CA ALA A 113 -15.48 -8.55 -6.63
C ALA A 113 -14.97 -8.25 -8.05
N ARG A 114 -13.75 -8.72 -8.39
CA ARG A 114 -13.17 -8.58 -9.73
C ARG A 114 -14.03 -9.24 -10.80
N ILE A 115 -14.42 -10.51 -10.60
CA ILE A 115 -15.24 -11.27 -11.56
C ILE A 115 -16.62 -10.62 -11.75
N ASN A 116 -17.18 -10.05 -10.71
CA ASN A 116 -18.48 -9.37 -10.75
C ASN A 116 -18.41 -7.93 -11.30
N GLY A 117 -17.26 -7.48 -11.79
CA GLY A 117 -17.08 -6.14 -12.34
C GLY A 117 -17.07 -5.03 -11.28
N GLY A 118 -16.83 -5.38 -10.02
CA GLY A 118 -16.85 -4.43 -8.90
C GLY A 118 -15.79 -3.33 -9.01
N PHE A 119 -14.74 -3.54 -9.82
CA PHE A 119 -13.65 -2.59 -10.02
C PHE A 119 -13.62 -1.97 -11.42
N ASP A 120 -14.56 -2.31 -12.31
CA ASP A 120 -14.51 -1.90 -13.73
C ASP A 120 -14.51 -0.37 -13.92
N ASN A 121 -15.13 0.36 -12.99
CA ASN A 121 -15.17 1.82 -13.01
C ASN A 121 -13.97 2.49 -12.32
N GLU A 122 -13.08 1.72 -11.73
CA GLU A 122 -11.96 2.23 -10.91
C GLU A 122 -10.61 1.93 -11.55
N ILE A 123 -10.51 0.85 -12.32
CA ILE A 123 -9.27 0.40 -12.95
C ILE A 123 -9.12 1.05 -14.32
N VAL A 124 -7.96 1.65 -14.57
CA VAL A 124 -7.57 2.21 -15.86
C VAL A 124 -6.41 1.40 -16.42
N ALA A 125 -6.58 0.86 -17.62
CA ALA A 125 -5.51 0.14 -18.31
C ALA A 125 -4.33 1.06 -18.61
N ILE A 126 -3.12 0.62 -18.24
CA ILE A 126 -1.88 1.39 -18.44
C ILE A 126 -0.79 0.52 -19.09
N GLU A 127 0.07 1.14 -19.88
CA GLU A 127 1.30 0.47 -20.33
C GLU A 127 2.29 0.33 -19.17
N GLY A 128 2.77 -0.88 -18.94
CA GLY A 128 3.82 -1.21 -18.01
C GLY A 128 4.85 -2.14 -18.62
N HIS A 129 5.65 -2.78 -17.77
CA HIS A 129 6.64 -3.78 -18.19
C HIS A 129 6.46 -5.05 -17.35
N ASN A 130 6.58 -6.21 -17.99
CA ASN A 130 6.64 -7.48 -17.29
C ASN A 130 8.02 -7.69 -16.64
N SER A 131 8.22 -8.81 -15.95
CA SER A 131 9.48 -9.20 -15.31
C SER A 131 10.67 -9.28 -16.27
N ASP A 132 10.42 -9.52 -17.55
CA ASP A 132 11.43 -9.65 -18.60
C ASP A 132 11.73 -8.29 -19.28
N GLY A 133 11.07 -7.23 -18.87
CA GLY A 133 11.22 -5.88 -19.40
C GLY A 133 10.45 -5.59 -20.68
N PHE A 134 9.60 -6.50 -21.15
CA PHE A 134 8.74 -6.24 -22.29
C PHE A 134 7.54 -5.39 -21.93
N LYS A 135 7.19 -4.46 -22.79
CA LYS A 135 5.98 -3.66 -22.64
C LYS A 135 4.73 -4.54 -22.71
N ILE A 136 3.86 -4.36 -21.76
CA ILE A 136 2.55 -5.02 -21.67
C ILE A 136 1.49 -3.99 -21.29
N LEU A 137 0.24 -4.26 -21.66
CA LEU A 137 -0.91 -3.52 -21.13
C LEU A 137 -1.34 -4.18 -19.81
N ILE A 138 -1.34 -3.42 -18.73
CA ILE A 138 -1.80 -3.86 -17.41
C ILE A 138 -3.22 -3.39 -17.23
N GLU A 139 -4.15 -4.32 -17.13
CA GLU A 139 -5.60 -4.07 -17.08
C GLU A 139 -6.25 -4.54 -15.77
N GLN A 140 -5.49 -5.17 -14.89
CA GLN A 140 -5.99 -5.76 -13.65
C GLN A 140 -4.97 -5.63 -12.52
N ASP A 141 -5.45 -5.65 -11.28
CA ASP A 141 -4.61 -5.79 -10.12
C ASP A 141 -3.94 -7.16 -10.08
N GLU A 142 -2.62 -7.19 -9.96
CA GLU A 142 -1.81 -8.41 -10.03
C GLU A 142 -1.69 -9.13 -8.68
N THR A 143 -2.10 -8.50 -7.58
CA THR A 143 -1.92 -9.03 -6.21
C THR A 143 -2.98 -10.03 -5.78
N ILE A 144 -4.10 -10.13 -6.51
CA ILE A 144 -5.16 -11.09 -6.21
C ILE A 144 -4.71 -12.49 -6.64
N ARG A 145 -4.75 -13.44 -5.70
CA ARG A 145 -4.38 -14.85 -5.93
C ARG A 145 -5.59 -15.75 -5.71
N PRO A 146 -6.31 -16.09 -6.78
CA PRO A 146 -7.57 -16.85 -6.69
C PRO A 146 -7.35 -18.31 -6.24
N ASP A 147 -6.15 -18.85 -6.42
CA ASP A 147 -5.73 -20.19 -6.02
C ASP A 147 -5.26 -20.30 -4.56
N THR A 148 -5.37 -19.23 -3.77
CA THR A 148 -4.97 -19.23 -2.37
C THR A 148 -5.78 -20.24 -1.56
N SER A 149 -5.10 -21.16 -0.87
CA SER A 149 -5.69 -22.19 -0.02
C SER A 149 -5.03 -22.26 1.35
N LEU A 150 -5.72 -22.84 2.32
CA LEU A 150 -5.15 -23.07 3.66
C LEU A 150 -3.91 -23.97 3.61
N GLU A 151 -3.96 -25.01 2.79
CA GLU A 151 -2.86 -25.95 2.60
C GLU A 151 -1.62 -25.27 1.99
N GLY A 152 -1.85 -24.40 0.99
CA GLY A 152 -0.77 -23.63 0.37
C GLY A 152 -0.15 -22.63 1.34
N LEU A 153 -0.97 -21.91 2.11
CA LEU A 153 -0.49 -20.94 3.09
C LEU A 153 0.28 -21.62 4.24
N ALA A 154 -0.17 -22.77 4.71
CA ALA A 154 0.49 -23.53 5.78
C ALA A 154 1.93 -23.93 5.42
N GLN A 155 2.27 -24.04 4.14
CA GLN A 155 3.63 -24.38 3.67
C GLN A 155 4.58 -23.17 3.66
N LEU A 156 4.06 -21.96 3.75
CA LEU A 156 4.87 -20.73 3.73
C LEU A 156 5.60 -20.57 5.07
N ARG A 157 6.88 -20.24 4.98
CA ARG A 157 7.71 -19.99 6.16
C ARG A 157 7.31 -18.66 6.82
N PRO A 158 7.34 -18.61 8.17
CA PRO A 158 7.26 -17.35 8.90
C PRO A 158 8.34 -16.37 8.47
N VAL A 159 7.98 -15.10 8.30
CA VAL A 159 8.94 -14.06 7.88
C VAL A 159 9.61 -13.40 9.08
N PHE A 160 8.90 -13.19 10.17
CA PHE A 160 9.39 -12.43 11.33
C PHE A 160 9.57 -13.27 12.59
N ASP A 161 8.65 -14.16 12.92
CA ASP A 161 8.73 -15.05 14.09
C ASP A 161 8.52 -16.50 13.67
N PRO A 162 9.50 -17.38 13.89
CA PRO A 162 9.39 -18.81 13.57
C PRO A 162 8.28 -19.55 14.33
N ALA A 163 7.88 -19.03 15.50
CA ALA A 163 6.87 -19.66 16.36
C ALA A 163 5.44 -19.20 16.05
N VAL A 164 5.29 -18.01 15.50
CA VAL A 164 4.00 -17.42 15.08
C VAL A 164 4.27 -16.61 13.84
N SER A 165 3.53 -16.81 12.77
CA SER A 165 3.93 -16.18 11.55
C SER A 165 2.90 -15.24 10.99
N TYR A 166 3.35 -14.04 10.75
CA TYR A 166 2.83 -13.15 9.74
C TYR A 166 3.43 -13.56 8.39
N THR A 167 2.62 -14.09 7.48
CA THR A 167 3.12 -14.73 6.27
C THR A 167 3.12 -13.87 5.03
N HIS A 168 2.51 -12.69 5.05
CA HIS A 168 2.38 -11.88 3.84
C HIS A 168 2.67 -10.41 4.09
N LEU A 169 3.90 -10.02 3.75
CA LEU A 169 4.19 -8.71 3.20
C LEU A 169 4.29 -8.89 1.67
N THR A 170 3.21 -8.76 0.99
CA THR A 170 3.17 -8.50 -0.46
C THR A 170 2.68 -7.12 -0.71
#